data_96db80b8e5d9c6487aed1284f75aea01
#
_entry.id   96db80b8e5d9c6487aed1284f75aea01
#
_cell.length_a   1.000
_cell.length_b   1.000
_cell.length_c   1.000
_cell.angle_alpha   90.00
_cell.angle_beta   90.00
_cell.angle_gamma   90.00
#
_symmetry.space_group_name_H-M   'P 1'
#
loop_
_entity.id
_entity.type
_entity.pdbx_description
1 polymer ?
#
loop_
_entity_poly.entity_id
_entity_poly.type
_entity_poly.pdbx_seq_one_letter_code
_entity_poly.pdbx_strand_id
1 'polypeptide(L)'
;MRFIAFDLETTGTLPGVDQIVEIGAVRFDESGEPETIFTTLIQPTISMPEGASRVNGITDDMLVGKPRIHEVLDAFAEFCGDE
;
A
#
# COMPACT_ATOMS: atom_id res chain seq x y z
N MET A 1 -15.94 12.73 14.08
CA MET A 1 -15.61 12.42 12.67
C MET A 1 -14.33 11.59 12.62
N ARG A 2 -14.27 10.64 11.72
CA ARG A 2 -13.10 9.81 11.54
C ARG A 2 -12.47 10.06 10.19
N PHE A 3 -11.15 9.90 10.15
CA PHE A 3 -10.34 10.15 8.97
C PHE A 3 -9.47 8.94 8.69
N ILE A 4 -9.10 8.76 7.43
CA ILE A 4 -8.11 7.78 7.04
C ILE A 4 -7.07 8.51 6.20
N ALA A 5 -5.81 8.44 6.64
CA ALA A 5 -4.69 8.90 5.85
C ALA A 5 -3.98 7.67 5.29
N PHE A 6 -3.59 7.71 4.03
CA PHE A 6 -2.89 6.58 3.44
C PHE A 6 -1.80 7.03 2.49
N ASP A 7 -0.84 6.15 2.28
CA ASP A 7 0.27 6.36 1.38
C ASP A 7 0.51 5.08 0.59
N LEU A 8 0.99 5.23 -0.64
CA LEU A 8 1.23 4.12 -1.55
C LEU A 8 2.67 4.16 -2.04
N GLU A 9 3.28 2.98 -2.17
CA GLU A 9 4.52 2.82 -2.91
C GLU A 9 4.23 2.00 -4.16
N THR A 10 4.89 2.33 -5.26
CA THR A 10 4.63 1.74 -6.57
C THR A 10 5.92 1.34 -7.28
N THR A 11 5.78 0.63 -8.39
CA THR A 11 6.91 0.31 -9.26
C THR A 11 7.37 1.53 -10.07
N GLY A 12 6.54 2.56 -10.16
CA GLY A 12 6.86 3.77 -10.93
C GLY A 12 5.65 4.69 -11.01
N THR A 13 5.66 5.61 -11.97
CA THR A 13 4.68 6.68 -12.06
C THR A 13 3.76 6.61 -13.29
N LEU A 14 3.83 5.55 -14.09
CA LEU A 14 3.03 5.43 -15.30
C LEU A 14 1.72 4.69 -15.03
N PRO A 15 0.56 5.37 -15.06
CA PRO A 15 -0.73 4.71 -14.86
C PRO A 15 -0.96 3.61 -15.90
N GLY A 16 -1.53 2.49 -15.45
CA GLY A 16 -1.80 1.35 -16.33
C GLY A 16 -0.59 0.45 -16.59
N VAL A 17 0.61 0.92 -16.28
CA VAL A 17 1.87 0.17 -16.44
C VAL A 17 2.45 -0.17 -15.09
N ASP A 18 2.57 0.82 -14.22
CA ASP A 18 3.15 0.63 -12.90
C ASP A 18 2.09 0.15 -11.89
N GLN A 19 2.54 -0.55 -10.88
CA GLN A 19 1.68 -1.26 -9.94
C GLN A 19 2.01 -0.88 -8.50
N ILE A 20 1.00 -0.95 -7.64
CA ILE A 20 1.15 -0.68 -6.21
C ILE A 20 1.86 -1.87 -5.56
N VAL A 21 2.87 -1.60 -4.75
CA VAL A 21 3.65 -2.62 -4.03
C VAL A 21 3.56 -2.48 -2.52
N GLU A 22 3.03 -1.37 -2.02
CA GLU A 22 2.80 -1.18 -0.59
C GLU A 22 1.65 -0.24 -0.35
N ILE A 23 0.83 -0.55 0.66
CA ILE A 23 -0.19 0.36 1.17
C ILE A 23 0.08 0.53 2.65
N GLY A 24 0.17 1.78 3.10
CA GLY A 24 0.19 2.14 4.51
C GLY A 24 -0.95 3.08 4.80
N ALA A 25 -1.75 2.78 5.81
CA ALA A 25 -2.91 3.60 6.16
C ALA A 25 -3.09 3.66 7.66
N VAL A 26 -3.64 4.78 8.13
CA VAL A 26 -3.94 4.98 9.54
C VAL A 26 -5.33 5.59 9.66
N ARG A 27 -6.11 5.06 10.62
CA ARG A 27 -7.42 5.61 10.98
C ARG A 27 -7.25 6.45 12.25
N PHE A 28 -7.85 7.63 12.26
CA PHE A 28 -7.76 8.53 13.39
C PHE A 28 -9.03 9.39 13.46
N ASP A 29 -9.26 10.02 14.63
CA ASP A 29 -10.36 10.95 14.82
C ASP A 29 -9.84 12.38 14.87
N GLU A 30 -10.72 13.32 15.21
CA GLU A 30 -10.36 14.75 15.25
C GLU A 30 -9.33 15.09 16.34
N SER A 31 -9.04 14.17 17.26
CA SER A 31 -7.96 14.38 18.23
C SER A 31 -6.58 14.19 17.62
N GLY A 32 -6.52 13.53 16.45
CA GLY A 32 -5.27 13.21 15.78
C GLY A 32 -4.60 11.95 16.31
N GLU A 33 -5.18 11.28 17.31
CA GLU A 33 -4.62 10.04 17.84
C GLU A 33 -4.89 8.86 16.91
N PRO A 34 -3.88 8.08 16.54
CA PRO A 34 -4.11 6.91 15.68
C PRO A 34 -4.90 5.83 16.42
N GLU A 35 -5.95 5.32 15.77
CA GLU A 35 -6.77 4.24 16.31
C GLU A 35 -6.27 2.88 15.84
N THR A 36 -6.15 2.73 14.52
CA THR A 36 -5.69 1.48 13.90
C THR A 36 -4.79 1.80 12.72
N ILE A 37 -3.90 0.86 12.44
CA ILE A 37 -2.95 0.97 11.34
C ILE A 37 -3.12 -0.24 10.44
N PHE A 38 -3.12 -0.02 9.12
CA PHE A 38 -3.12 -1.06 8.11
C PHE A 38 -1.87 -0.87 7.26
N THR A 39 -1.06 -1.90 7.15
CA THR A 39 0.12 -1.83 6.29
C THR A 39 0.39 -3.20 5.68
N THR A 40 0.71 -3.23 4.40
CA THR A 40 1.03 -4.48 3.71
C THR A 40 1.86 -4.21 2.47
N LEU A 41 2.76 -5.15 2.18
CA LEU A 41 3.42 -5.23 0.88
C LEU A 41 2.53 -6.04 -0.06
N ILE A 42 2.67 -5.78 -1.36
CA ILE A 42 1.85 -6.41 -2.40
C ILE A 42 2.78 -6.94 -3.48
N GLN A 43 2.57 -8.18 -3.88
CA GLN A 43 3.38 -8.76 -4.95
C GLN A 43 2.84 -8.32 -6.31
N PRO A 44 3.62 -7.57 -7.10
CA PRO A 44 3.20 -7.15 -8.43
C PRO A 44 3.40 -8.25 -9.47
N THR A 45 2.91 -8.04 -10.69
CA THR A 45 3.14 -8.95 -11.80
C THR A 45 4.39 -8.60 -12.61
N ILE A 46 5.06 -7.51 -12.25
CA ILE A 46 6.30 -7.06 -12.88
C ILE A 46 7.40 -6.95 -11.84
N SER A 47 8.65 -6.95 -12.28
CA SER A 47 9.79 -6.74 -11.38
C SER A 47 9.87 -5.27 -10.96
N MET A 48 10.42 -5.04 -9.75
CA MET A 48 10.70 -3.68 -9.29
C MET A 48 11.80 -3.05 -10.13
N PRO A 49 11.56 -1.92 -10.79
CA PRO A 49 12.64 -1.19 -11.44
C PRO A 49 13.66 -0.71 -10.42
N GLU A 50 14.92 -0.75 -10.79
CA GLU A 50 16.02 -0.38 -9.89
C GLU A 50 15.85 1.04 -9.35
N GLY A 51 15.42 1.98 -10.22
CA GLY A 51 15.20 3.36 -9.81
C GLY A 51 14.12 3.52 -8.75
N ALA A 52 13.04 2.74 -8.86
CA ALA A 52 11.98 2.76 -7.86
C ALA A 52 12.46 2.17 -6.53
N SER A 53 13.21 1.05 -6.58
CA SER A 53 13.76 0.42 -5.37
C SER A 53 14.71 1.36 -4.63
N ARG A 54 15.48 2.17 -5.35
CA ARG A 54 16.38 3.15 -4.71
C ARG A 54 15.60 4.20 -3.93
N VAL A 55 14.43 4.58 -4.42
CA VAL A 55 13.62 5.62 -3.79
C VAL A 55 12.86 5.07 -2.58
N ASN A 56 12.18 3.94 -2.74
CA ASN A 56 11.29 3.43 -1.71
C ASN A 56 11.87 2.28 -0.87
N GLY A 57 13.04 1.76 -1.24
CA GLY A 57 13.70 0.71 -0.47
C GLY A 57 13.08 -0.67 -0.62
N ILE A 58 12.11 -0.84 -1.53
CA ILE A 58 11.43 -2.12 -1.72
C ILE A 58 12.08 -2.87 -2.87
N THR A 59 12.43 -4.13 -2.63
CA THR A 59 13.08 -5.00 -3.62
C THR A 59 12.19 -6.17 -3.96
N ASP A 60 12.48 -6.83 -5.09
CA ASP A 60 11.74 -8.03 -5.51
C ASP A 60 11.69 -9.10 -4.41
N ASP A 61 12.81 -9.31 -3.72
CA ASP A 61 12.90 -10.31 -2.66
C ASP A 61 11.89 -10.08 -1.55
N MET A 62 11.62 -8.82 -1.22
CA MET A 62 10.66 -8.45 -0.18
C MET A 62 9.23 -8.75 -0.60
N LEU A 63 8.97 -8.81 -1.90
CA LEU A 63 7.62 -8.96 -2.44
C LEU A 63 7.23 -10.41 -2.76
N VAL A 64 8.19 -11.31 -2.76
CA VAL A 64 7.91 -12.73 -3.03
C VAL A 64 7.00 -13.29 -1.96
N GLY A 65 5.90 -13.92 -2.38
CA GLY A 65 4.93 -14.52 -1.46
C GLY A 65 3.98 -13.53 -0.81
N LYS A 66 4.06 -12.25 -1.13
CA LYS A 66 3.10 -11.27 -0.61
C LYS A 66 1.77 -11.36 -1.35
N PRO A 67 0.66 -10.92 -0.72
CA PRO A 67 -0.64 -11.00 -1.38
C PRO A 67 -0.68 -10.16 -2.65
N ARG A 68 -1.57 -10.54 -3.56
CA ARG A 68 -1.82 -9.79 -4.79
C ARG A 68 -2.75 -8.63 -4.51
N ILE A 69 -2.77 -7.64 -5.40
CA ILE A 69 -3.54 -6.41 -5.20
C ILE A 69 -5.04 -6.68 -4.96
N HIS A 70 -5.63 -7.63 -5.68
CA HIS A 70 -7.06 -7.92 -5.52
C HIS A 70 -7.41 -8.44 -4.13
N GLU A 71 -6.50 -9.20 -3.50
CA GLU A 71 -6.68 -9.68 -2.13
C GLU A 71 -6.57 -8.54 -1.13
N VAL A 72 -5.61 -7.64 -1.38
CA VAL A 72 -5.36 -6.50 -0.50
C VAL A 72 -6.49 -5.48 -0.56
N LEU A 73 -7.07 -5.27 -1.75
CA LEU A 73 -8.17 -4.31 -1.91
C LEU A 73 -9.38 -4.67 -1.06
N ASP A 74 -9.71 -5.95 -0.96
CA ASP A 74 -10.80 -6.39 -0.10
C ASP A 74 -10.51 -6.09 1.38
N ALA A 75 -9.30 -6.41 1.83
CA ALA A 75 -8.88 -6.14 3.20
C ALA A 75 -8.82 -4.64 3.49
N PHE A 76 -8.34 -3.84 2.54
CA PHE A 76 -8.27 -2.39 2.69
C PHE A 76 -9.66 -1.76 2.74
N ALA A 77 -10.57 -2.23 1.89
CA ALA A 77 -11.95 -1.76 1.92
C ALA A 77 -12.60 -2.04 3.26
N GLU A 78 -12.35 -3.22 3.83
CA GLU A 78 -12.85 -3.58 5.15
C GLU A 78 -12.24 -2.69 6.23
N PHE A 79 -10.95 -2.38 6.14
CA PHE A 79 -10.28 -1.46 7.05
C PHE A 79 -10.91 -0.06 7.01
N CYS A 80 -11.23 0.43 5.82
CA CYS A 80 -11.84 1.74 5.64
C CYS A 80 -13.27 1.80 6.20
N GLY A 81 -14.00 0.69 6.15
CA GLY A 81 -15.39 0.64 6.59
C GLY A 81 -16.24 1.60 5.78
N ASP A 82 -17.03 2.43 6.48
CA ASP A 82 -17.94 3.40 5.88
C ASP A 82 -17.31 4.79 5.70
N GLU A 83 -16.00 4.91 5.85
CA GLU A 83 -15.32 6.23 5.89
C GLU A 83 -14.60 6.61 4.62
#